data_45b77692a2833447deacdbbe95b08d9a
#
_entry.id   45b77692a2833447deacdbbe95b08d9a
#
_cell.length_a   1.000
_cell.length_b   1.000
_cell.length_c   1.000
_cell.angle_alpha   90.00
_cell.angle_beta   90.00
_cell.angle_gamma   90.00
#
_symmetry.space_group_name_H-M   'P 1'
#
loop_
_entity.id
_entity.type
_entity.pdbx_description
1 polymer ?
#
loop_
_entity_poly.entity_id
_entity_poly.type
_entity_poly.pdbx_seq_one_letter_code
_entity_poly.pdbx_strand_id
1 'polypeptide(L)'
;MASNFRRSSATALGLALGLAAGRVGYPAADLTRMMIAGQRQPLWRAPADLGLSAEEVVFGTADDVILRGWFIRHSGGDRRPAPAIVFVHGWPWNRLGNRAGGSLLPDRTVDFLGLAAALSQAGFHTLLFDLRNHGQSDAAWPVTFGVNEARDFAAAVSQLRRRPDVDGRRIGAIGFSMGANTLIYGIPRCLPIRAAVAVQPTTPAVFAPRLARQLLG
;
A
#
# COMPACT_ATOMS: atom_id res chain seq x y z
N MET A 1 -18.38 45.66 1.46
CA MET A 1 -19.40 44.59 1.69
C MET A 1 -19.06 43.24 1.04
N ALA A 2 -18.08 43.09 0.17
CA ALA A 2 -17.77 41.84 -0.54
C ALA A 2 -16.86 40.86 0.23
N SER A 3 -16.18 41.27 1.30
CA SER A 3 -15.24 40.41 2.05
C SER A 3 -15.90 39.46 3.04
N ASN A 4 -17.11 39.79 3.52
CA ASN A 4 -17.82 38.94 4.50
C ASN A 4 -18.54 37.75 3.85
N PHE A 5 -18.91 37.85 2.57
CA PHE A 5 -19.63 36.78 1.87
C PHE A 5 -18.70 35.56 1.56
N ARG A 6 -17.42 35.83 1.24
CA ARG A 6 -16.44 34.75 0.98
C ARG A 6 -16.02 34.00 2.25
N ARG A 7 -15.92 34.67 3.39
CA ARG A 7 -15.61 34.03 4.67
C ARG A 7 -16.76 33.14 5.15
N SER A 8 -17.99 33.58 4.99
CA SER A 8 -19.18 32.78 5.39
C SER A 8 -19.32 31.51 4.53
N SER A 9 -19.01 31.55 3.24
CA SER A 9 -19.11 30.40 2.35
C SER A 9 -18.03 29.34 2.66
N ALA A 10 -16.80 29.75 2.99
CA ALA A 10 -15.73 28.84 3.37
C ALA A 10 -16.00 28.15 4.72
N THR A 11 -16.55 28.91 5.67
CA THR A 11 -16.93 28.38 6.99
C THR A 11 -18.11 27.42 6.89
N ALA A 12 -19.11 27.73 6.06
CA ALA A 12 -20.26 26.86 5.82
C ALA A 12 -19.87 25.56 5.11
N LEU A 13 -18.94 25.62 4.14
CA LEU A 13 -18.41 24.44 3.45
C LEU A 13 -17.57 23.57 4.41
N GLY A 14 -16.73 24.18 5.26
CA GLY A 14 -15.97 23.47 6.28
C GLY A 14 -16.86 22.77 7.31
N LEU A 15 -17.94 23.44 7.76
CA LEU A 15 -18.94 22.86 8.66
C LEU A 15 -19.75 21.74 7.99
N ALA A 16 -20.13 21.90 6.74
CA ALA A 16 -20.86 20.86 5.99
C ALA A 16 -20.00 19.62 5.76
N LEU A 17 -18.71 19.78 5.41
CA LEU A 17 -17.76 18.69 5.30
C LEU A 17 -17.48 18.03 6.65
N GLY A 18 -17.38 18.79 7.73
CA GLY A 18 -17.21 18.29 9.09
C GLY A 18 -18.41 17.49 9.58
N LEU A 19 -19.64 17.96 9.32
CA LEU A 19 -20.88 17.28 9.70
C LEU A 19 -21.11 16.00 8.89
N ALA A 20 -20.77 16.01 7.60
CA ALA A 20 -20.86 14.83 6.75
C ALA A 20 -19.82 13.77 7.11
N ALA A 21 -18.57 14.18 7.37
CA ALA A 21 -17.52 13.28 7.87
C ALA A 21 -17.81 12.76 9.29
N GLY A 22 -18.49 13.54 10.14
CA GLY A 22 -18.96 13.12 11.47
C GLY A 22 -19.99 11.99 11.42
N ARG A 23 -20.84 11.95 10.36
CA ARG A 23 -21.79 10.84 10.12
C ARG A 23 -21.12 9.51 9.78
N VAL A 24 -19.90 9.54 9.25
CA VAL A 24 -19.09 8.34 8.92
C VAL A 24 -18.00 8.08 9.96
N GLY A 25 -17.96 8.82 11.07
CA GLY A 25 -16.96 8.67 12.13
C GLY A 25 -15.58 9.26 11.82
N TYR A 26 -15.45 10.05 10.74
CA TYR A 26 -14.19 10.69 10.36
C TYR A 26 -14.39 12.18 10.09
N PRO A 27 -14.02 13.06 11.02
CA PRO A 27 -13.98 14.51 10.78
C PRO A 27 -13.09 14.84 9.55
N ALA A 28 -13.44 15.89 8.84
CA ALA A 28 -12.68 16.31 7.65
C ALA A 28 -11.17 16.51 7.94
N ALA A 29 -10.84 16.97 9.15
CA ALA A 29 -9.46 17.11 9.60
C ALA A 29 -8.75 15.77 9.72
N ASP A 30 -9.42 14.74 10.24
CA ASP A 30 -8.85 13.39 10.37
C ASP A 30 -8.66 12.73 9.01
N LEU A 31 -9.60 12.92 8.08
CA LEU A 31 -9.46 12.44 6.71
C LEU A 31 -8.24 13.10 6.02
N THR A 32 -8.11 14.42 6.15
CA THR A 32 -6.97 15.16 5.60
C THR A 32 -5.66 14.68 6.21
N ARG A 33 -5.61 14.52 7.53
CA ARG A 33 -4.44 13.98 8.23
C ARG A 33 -4.09 12.59 7.72
N MET A 34 -5.07 11.70 7.58
CA MET A 34 -4.86 10.34 7.09
C MET A 34 -4.35 10.33 5.64
N MET A 35 -4.84 11.23 4.78
CA MET A 35 -4.36 11.36 3.40
C MET A 35 -2.91 11.84 3.32
N ILE A 36 -2.45 12.64 4.27
CA ILE A 36 -1.08 13.19 4.28
C ILE A 36 -0.14 12.28 5.07
N ALA A 37 -0.58 11.80 6.24
CA ALA A 37 0.27 11.07 7.17
C ALA A 37 0.20 9.54 7.00
N GLY A 38 -0.72 9.03 6.18
CA GLY A 38 -0.99 7.60 6.08
C GLY A 38 -1.75 7.06 7.28
N GLN A 39 -1.82 5.74 7.40
CA GLN A 39 -2.51 5.08 8.50
C GLN A 39 -1.78 3.81 8.94
N ARG A 40 -1.66 3.64 10.26
CA ARG A 40 -1.06 2.45 10.85
C ARG A 40 -2.14 1.43 11.21
N GLN A 41 -2.65 0.74 10.19
CA GLN A 41 -3.59 -0.35 10.37
C GLN A 41 -2.89 -1.54 11.06
N PRO A 42 -3.54 -2.20 12.04
CA PRO A 42 -2.97 -3.35 12.72
C PRO A 42 -2.86 -4.57 11.79
N LEU A 43 -1.89 -5.41 12.07
CA LEU A 43 -1.78 -6.74 11.45
C LEU A 43 -2.62 -7.72 12.30
N TRP A 44 -3.80 -8.04 11.83
CA TRP A 44 -4.73 -8.94 12.51
C TRP A 44 -4.58 -10.41 12.08
N ARG A 45 -3.69 -10.70 11.12
CA ARG A 45 -3.39 -12.02 10.58
C ARG A 45 -1.92 -12.12 10.21
N ALA A 46 -1.36 -13.31 10.37
CA ALA A 46 0.04 -13.62 10.05
C ALA A 46 0.14 -14.75 9.02
N PRO A 47 1.27 -14.90 8.31
CA PRO A 47 1.49 -16.02 7.38
C PRO A 47 1.29 -17.40 8.01
N ALA A 48 1.65 -17.56 9.27
CA ALA A 48 1.47 -18.80 10.02
C ALA A 48 0.01 -19.26 10.12
N ASP A 49 -0.95 -18.33 10.11
CA ASP A 49 -2.40 -18.64 10.13
C ASP A 49 -2.88 -19.36 8.86
N LEU A 50 -2.07 -19.33 7.81
CA LEU A 50 -2.28 -20.06 6.56
C LEU A 50 -1.25 -21.18 6.34
N GLY A 51 -0.45 -21.52 7.36
CA GLY A 51 0.61 -22.52 7.25
C GLY A 51 1.76 -22.12 6.30
N LEU A 52 1.94 -20.82 6.04
CA LEU A 52 2.96 -20.32 5.13
C LEU A 52 4.32 -20.21 5.83
N SER A 53 5.37 -20.68 5.15
CA SER A 53 6.76 -20.47 5.58
C SER A 53 7.17 -19.05 5.26
N ALA A 54 7.28 -18.20 6.27
CA ALA A 54 7.61 -16.79 6.14
C ALA A 54 8.70 -16.37 7.11
N GLU A 55 9.45 -15.35 6.74
CA GLU A 55 10.37 -14.63 7.62
C GLU A 55 10.02 -13.15 7.65
N GLU A 56 10.19 -12.52 8.80
CA GLU A 56 10.12 -11.06 8.89
C GLU A 56 11.34 -10.46 8.23
N VAL A 57 11.11 -9.42 7.41
CA VAL A 57 12.18 -8.69 6.76
C VAL A 57 12.11 -7.21 7.10
N VAL A 58 13.29 -6.64 7.33
CA VAL A 58 13.49 -5.21 7.57
C VAL A 58 14.54 -4.72 6.59
N PHE A 59 14.25 -3.66 5.85
CA PHE A 59 15.16 -3.12 4.85
C PHE A 59 14.99 -1.61 4.68
N GLY A 60 16.08 -0.93 4.34
CA GLY A 60 16.11 0.52 4.15
C GLY A 60 15.91 0.94 2.70
N THR A 61 15.33 2.11 2.51
CA THR A 61 15.26 2.82 1.25
C THR A 61 16.51 3.71 1.04
N ALA A 62 16.66 4.26 -0.16
CA ALA A 62 17.76 5.18 -0.47
C ALA A 62 17.65 6.55 0.25
N ASP A 63 16.52 6.84 0.87
CA ASP A 63 16.25 8.03 1.68
C ASP A 63 16.03 7.68 3.17
N ASP A 64 16.70 6.60 3.63
CA ASP A 64 16.82 6.19 5.02
C ASP A 64 15.50 5.83 5.73
N VAL A 65 14.45 5.48 4.98
CA VAL A 65 13.18 4.99 5.54
C VAL A 65 13.28 3.49 5.75
N ILE A 66 12.99 3.02 6.97
CA ILE A 66 12.97 1.59 7.29
C ILE A 66 11.61 0.99 6.98
N LEU A 67 11.61 -0.02 6.14
CA LEU A 67 10.42 -0.77 5.73
C LEU A 67 10.40 -2.14 6.39
N ARG A 68 9.18 -2.61 6.70
CA ARG A 68 8.94 -3.90 7.35
C ARG A 68 7.97 -4.73 6.52
N GLY A 69 8.24 -6.03 6.44
CA GLY A 69 7.45 -6.94 5.62
C GLY A 69 7.63 -8.41 5.98
N TRP A 70 7.03 -9.23 5.15
CA TRP A 70 7.16 -10.69 5.18
C TRP A 70 7.67 -11.18 3.83
N PHE A 71 8.76 -11.93 3.86
CA PHE A 71 9.15 -12.75 2.74
C PHE A 71 8.58 -14.15 2.93
N ILE A 72 7.66 -14.54 2.05
CA ILE A 72 6.97 -15.82 2.10
C ILE A 72 7.60 -16.73 1.06
N ARG A 73 8.06 -17.91 1.48
CA ARG A 73 8.68 -18.90 0.60
C ARG A 73 7.63 -19.66 -0.19
N HIS A 74 7.97 -20.05 -1.41
CA HIS A 74 7.15 -21.02 -2.14
C HIS A 74 7.17 -22.38 -1.47
N SER A 75 6.12 -23.18 -1.66
CA SER A 75 5.93 -24.47 -0.99
C SER A 75 6.72 -25.64 -1.62
N GLY A 76 7.35 -25.44 -2.76
CA GLY A 76 7.90 -26.53 -3.59
C GLY A 76 9.18 -27.21 -3.08
N GLY A 77 9.74 -26.83 -1.92
CA GLY A 77 10.90 -27.52 -1.30
C GLY A 77 12.19 -27.54 -2.13
N ASP A 78 12.18 -27.00 -3.34
CA ASP A 78 13.34 -26.94 -4.24
C ASP A 78 14.34 -25.89 -3.74
N ARG A 79 15.63 -26.24 -3.71
CA ARG A 79 16.72 -25.32 -3.32
C ARG A 79 17.17 -24.41 -4.46
N ARG A 80 16.64 -24.55 -5.67
CA ARG A 80 16.98 -23.66 -6.80
C ARG A 80 16.33 -22.28 -6.62
N PRO A 81 17.01 -21.20 -7.03
CA PRO A 81 16.40 -19.87 -7.00
C PRO A 81 15.07 -19.84 -7.73
N ALA A 82 14.00 -19.39 -7.04
CA ALA A 82 12.65 -19.34 -7.58
C ALA A 82 12.24 -17.89 -7.95
N PRO A 83 11.24 -17.70 -8.83
CA PRO A 83 10.70 -16.39 -9.12
C PRO A 83 10.06 -15.76 -7.89
N ALA A 84 10.03 -14.44 -7.82
CA ALA A 84 9.42 -13.72 -6.71
C ALA A 84 8.46 -12.63 -7.19
N ILE A 85 7.43 -12.33 -6.38
CA ILE A 85 6.45 -11.28 -6.64
C ILE A 85 6.41 -10.33 -5.44
N VAL A 86 6.56 -9.03 -5.73
CA VAL A 86 6.39 -7.94 -4.76
C VAL A 86 4.94 -7.48 -4.75
N PHE A 87 4.33 -7.40 -3.58
CA PHE A 87 3.01 -6.83 -3.38
C PHE A 87 3.12 -5.40 -2.87
N VAL A 88 2.41 -4.48 -3.51
CA VAL A 88 2.39 -3.06 -3.14
C VAL A 88 0.94 -2.64 -2.88
N HIS A 89 0.66 -2.35 -1.62
CA HIS A 89 -0.70 -2.06 -1.16
C HIS A 89 -1.20 -0.66 -1.54
N GLY A 90 -2.51 -0.49 -1.47
CA GLY A 90 -3.19 0.79 -1.65
C GLY A 90 -3.22 1.63 -0.36
N TRP A 91 -3.66 2.87 -0.49
CA TRP A 91 -3.98 3.72 0.65
C TRP A 91 -5.42 3.43 1.14
N PRO A 92 -5.70 3.42 2.45
CA PRO A 92 -4.83 3.49 3.63
C PRO A 92 -4.53 2.09 4.22
N TRP A 93 -4.17 1.14 3.40
CA TRP A 93 -4.00 -0.28 3.74
C TRP A 93 -2.65 -0.57 4.39
N ASN A 94 -2.36 -1.86 4.56
CA ASN A 94 -1.06 -2.41 4.90
C ASN A 94 -0.77 -3.66 4.06
N ARG A 95 0.26 -4.42 4.42
CA ARG A 95 0.68 -5.66 3.75
C ARG A 95 -0.37 -6.77 3.71
N LEU A 96 -1.50 -6.65 4.43
CA LEU A 96 -2.64 -7.59 4.34
C LEU A 96 -3.65 -7.23 3.23
N GLY A 97 -3.45 -6.11 2.51
CA GLY A 97 -4.41 -5.57 1.56
C GLY A 97 -5.48 -4.72 2.24
N ASN A 98 -6.70 -4.66 1.67
CA ASN A 98 -7.77 -3.84 2.24
C ASN A 98 -8.56 -4.52 3.37
N ARG A 99 -8.18 -5.77 3.72
CA ARG A 99 -8.74 -6.49 4.86
C ARG A 99 -8.18 -6.05 6.21
N ALA A 100 -7.26 -5.10 6.23
CA ALA A 100 -6.59 -4.65 7.45
C ALA A 100 -7.51 -4.02 8.52
N GLY A 101 -8.80 -3.96 8.29
CA GLY A 101 -9.78 -3.41 9.24
C GLY A 101 -9.82 -1.88 9.24
N GLY A 102 -10.84 -1.27 9.87
CA GLY A 102 -10.92 0.17 10.11
C GLY A 102 -10.83 1.11 8.91
N SER A 103 -10.87 0.62 7.68
CA SER A 103 -10.80 1.45 6.49
C SER A 103 -12.13 2.18 6.26
N LEU A 104 -12.06 3.41 5.78
CA LEU A 104 -13.21 4.20 5.33
C LEU A 104 -14.02 3.52 4.23
N LEU A 105 -13.42 2.57 3.54
CA LEU A 105 -14.04 1.90 2.42
C LEU A 105 -14.59 0.55 2.87
N PRO A 106 -15.85 0.24 2.57
CA PRO A 106 -16.50 -1.01 2.99
C PRO A 106 -15.95 -2.24 2.25
N ASP A 107 -15.31 -2.06 1.09
CA ASP A 107 -14.72 -3.14 0.33
C ASP A 107 -13.52 -3.76 1.06
N ARG A 108 -13.57 -5.09 1.26
CA ARG A 108 -12.54 -5.90 1.91
C ARG A 108 -12.17 -7.13 1.10
N THR A 109 -12.29 -7.05 -0.21
CA THR A 109 -12.09 -8.18 -1.12
C THR A 109 -10.63 -8.47 -1.42
N VAL A 110 -9.73 -7.51 -1.23
CA VAL A 110 -8.30 -7.66 -1.53
C VAL A 110 -7.57 -8.29 -0.35
N ASP A 111 -7.32 -9.59 -0.45
CA ASP A 111 -6.58 -10.40 0.54
C ASP A 111 -5.19 -10.75 -0.01
N PHE A 112 -4.18 -9.98 0.38
CA PHE A 112 -2.82 -10.22 -0.08
C PHE A 112 -2.23 -11.51 0.48
N LEU A 113 -2.59 -11.86 1.70
CA LEU A 113 -2.08 -13.08 2.31
C LEU A 113 -2.66 -14.35 1.66
N GLY A 114 -3.96 -14.30 1.32
CA GLY A 114 -4.60 -15.39 0.56
C GLY A 114 -4.01 -15.52 -0.85
N LEU A 115 -3.74 -14.38 -1.52
CA LEU A 115 -3.11 -14.38 -2.83
C LEU A 115 -1.65 -14.88 -2.77
N ALA A 116 -0.90 -14.50 -1.72
CA ALA A 116 0.46 -15.00 -1.48
C ALA A 116 0.46 -16.51 -1.24
N ALA A 117 -0.54 -17.07 -0.55
CA ALA A 117 -0.70 -18.52 -0.36
C ALA A 117 -0.87 -19.23 -1.71
N ALA A 118 -1.73 -18.74 -2.58
CA ALA A 118 -1.93 -19.30 -3.92
C ALA A 118 -0.66 -19.25 -4.77
N LEU A 119 0.06 -18.11 -4.73
CA LEU A 119 1.32 -17.96 -5.45
C LEU A 119 2.44 -18.84 -4.89
N SER A 120 2.48 -19.04 -3.56
CA SER A 120 3.42 -19.98 -2.92
C SER A 120 3.23 -21.40 -3.46
N GLN A 121 1.99 -21.85 -3.59
CA GLN A 121 1.66 -23.15 -4.20
C GLN A 121 2.03 -23.22 -5.69
N ALA A 122 1.95 -22.10 -6.39
CA ALA A 122 2.34 -21.97 -7.80
C ALA A 122 3.87 -21.82 -8.02
N GLY A 123 4.68 -21.92 -6.96
CA GLY A 123 6.14 -21.88 -7.05
C GLY A 123 6.77 -20.50 -7.02
N PHE A 124 6.06 -19.48 -6.55
CA PHE A 124 6.57 -18.13 -6.41
C PHE A 124 6.86 -17.79 -4.94
N HIS A 125 8.01 -17.19 -4.68
CA HIS A 125 8.19 -16.42 -3.46
C HIS A 125 7.36 -15.14 -3.52
N THR A 126 6.95 -14.62 -2.37
CA THR A 126 6.27 -13.32 -2.31
C THR A 126 6.88 -12.42 -1.24
N LEU A 127 6.95 -11.13 -1.53
CA LEU A 127 7.32 -10.10 -0.57
C LEU A 127 6.11 -9.18 -0.35
N LEU A 128 5.54 -9.28 0.83
CA LEU A 128 4.48 -8.42 1.33
C LEU A 128 5.10 -7.43 2.32
N PHE A 129 5.01 -6.14 2.07
CA PHE A 129 5.60 -5.13 2.95
C PHE A 129 4.70 -3.91 3.10
N ASP A 130 4.88 -3.19 4.18
CA ASP A 130 4.19 -1.92 4.38
C ASP A 130 4.99 -0.80 3.71
N LEU A 131 4.32 0.02 2.91
CA LEU A 131 4.87 1.26 2.39
C LEU A 131 5.16 2.23 3.54
N ARG A 132 6.05 3.21 3.31
CA ARG A 132 6.26 4.33 4.24
C ARG A 132 4.93 4.91 4.71
N ASN A 133 4.86 5.39 5.94
CA ASN A 133 3.66 5.96 6.55
C ASN A 133 2.53 4.95 6.84
N HIS A 134 2.70 3.66 6.54
CA HIS A 134 1.67 2.64 6.72
C HIS A 134 2.18 1.48 7.58
N GLY A 135 1.22 0.74 8.17
CA GLY A 135 1.49 -0.47 8.93
C GLY A 135 2.60 -0.29 9.98
N GLN A 136 3.65 -1.12 9.86
CA GLN A 136 4.79 -1.12 10.77
C GLN A 136 6.04 -0.41 10.22
N SER A 137 6.02 0.06 8.96
CA SER A 137 7.13 0.81 8.35
C SER A 137 7.23 2.21 8.91
N ASP A 138 8.40 2.84 8.77
CA ASP A 138 8.65 4.18 9.29
C ASP A 138 7.79 5.24 8.63
N ALA A 139 7.60 6.34 9.34
CA ALA A 139 6.96 7.54 8.81
C ALA A 139 7.96 8.40 8.03
N ALA A 140 7.56 8.83 6.84
CA ALA A 140 8.30 9.78 6.00
C ALA A 140 7.30 10.63 5.20
N TRP A 141 6.66 11.55 5.88
CA TRP A 141 5.60 12.40 5.34
C TRP A 141 6.08 13.30 4.19
N PRO A 142 5.20 13.68 3.29
CA PRO A 142 3.79 13.26 3.14
C PRO A 142 3.64 11.95 2.34
N VAL A 143 2.46 11.33 2.43
CA VAL A 143 2.00 10.34 1.45
C VAL A 143 1.85 11.03 0.10
N THR A 144 2.45 10.48 -0.95
CA THR A 144 2.49 11.11 -2.29
C THR A 144 1.76 10.31 -3.36
N PHE A 145 1.04 9.28 -2.97
CA PHE A 145 0.27 8.40 -3.84
C PHE A 145 1.08 7.80 -4.99
N GLY A 146 2.31 7.40 -4.69
CA GLY A 146 3.19 6.65 -5.59
C GLY A 146 4.55 7.29 -5.84
N VAL A 147 4.72 8.62 -5.73
CA VAL A 147 5.96 9.31 -6.12
C VAL A 147 7.12 9.01 -5.15
N ASN A 148 6.93 9.23 -3.85
CA ASN A 148 7.92 8.88 -2.82
C ASN A 148 7.93 7.37 -2.57
N GLU A 149 6.76 6.75 -2.58
CA GLU A 149 6.57 5.31 -2.40
C GLU A 149 7.27 4.47 -3.49
N ALA A 150 7.59 5.07 -4.65
CA ALA A 150 8.43 4.47 -5.68
C ALA A 150 9.83 4.07 -5.19
N ARG A 151 10.37 4.76 -4.17
CA ARG A 151 11.64 4.40 -3.52
C ARG A 151 11.49 3.14 -2.66
N ASP A 152 10.33 2.96 -2.03
CA ASP A 152 10.02 1.78 -1.23
C ASP A 152 9.95 0.53 -2.12
N PHE A 153 9.30 0.65 -3.26
CA PHE A 153 9.24 -0.43 -4.25
C PHE A 153 10.64 -0.77 -4.78
N ALA A 154 11.45 0.22 -5.11
CA ALA A 154 12.82 -0.02 -5.56
C ALA A 154 13.67 -0.72 -4.50
N ALA A 155 13.52 -0.35 -3.22
CA ALA A 155 14.16 -1.00 -2.09
C ALA A 155 13.69 -2.46 -1.91
N ALA A 156 12.38 -2.72 -2.06
CA ALA A 156 11.80 -4.06 -2.00
C ALA A 156 12.34 -4.98 -3.12
N VAL A 157 12.45 -4.47 -4.34
CA VAL A 157 13.06 -5.21 -5.46
C VAL A 157 14.54 -5.46 -5.19
N SER A 158 15.26 -4.49 -4.67
CA SER A 158 16.68 -4.65 -4.29
C SER A 158 16.84 -5.69 -3.18
N GLN A 159 15.94 -5.71 -2.19
CA GLN A 159 15.91 -6.72 -1.13
C GLN A 159 15.74 -8.14 -1.71
N LEU A 160 14.83 -8.34 -2.65
CA LEU A 160 14.66 -9.63 -3.31
C LEU A 160 15.89 -10.04 -4.12
N ARG A 161 16.52 -9.12 -4.86
CA ARG A 161 17.72 -9.41 -5.67
C ARG A 161 18.94 -9.84 -4.87
N ARG A 162 19.04 -9.44 -3.62
CA ARG A 162 20.14 -9.85 -2.72
C ARG A 162 19.94 -11.24 -2.13
N ARG A 163 18.78 -11.83 -2.30
CA ARG A 163 18.47 -13.16 -1.73
C ARG A 163 19.00 -14.27 -2.62
N PRO A 164 19.75 -15.23 -2.07
CA PRO A 164 20.29 -16.35 -2.84
C PRO A 164 19.21 -17.35 -3.31
N ASP A 165 18.05 -17.37 -2.64
CA ASP A 165 16.90 -18.21 -2.96
C ASP A 165 15.96 -17.59 -3.99
N VAL A 166 16.20 -16.35 -4.43
CA VAL A 166 15.40 -15.65 -5.44
C VAL A 166 16.14 -15.57 -6.78
N ASP A 167 15.46 -15.94 -7.86
CA ASP A 167 15.92 -15.62 -9.21
C ASP A 167 15.67 -14.14 -9.54
N GLY A 168 16.68 -13.32 -9.36
CA GLY A 168 16.62 -11.87 -9.57
C GLY A 168 16.22 -11.42 -10.98
N ARG A 169 16.22 -12.34 -11.97
CA ARG A 169 15.76 -12.09 -13.35
C ARG A 169 14.26 -12.33 -13.50
N ARG A 170 13.63 -13.01 -12.56
CA ARG A 170 12.21 -13.39 -12.57
C ARG A 170 11.46 -12.73 -11.42
N ILE A 171 11.62 -11.42 -11.26
CA ILE A 171 10.85 -10.64 -10.28
C ILE A 171 9.67 -10.00 -10.99
N GLY A 172 8.47 -10.24 -10.46
CA GLY A 172 7.22 -9.58 -10.83
C GLY A 172 6.73 -8.67 -9.72
N ALA A 173 5.70 -7.87 -10.03
CA ALA A 173 5.07 -6.98 -9.06
C ALA A 173 3.55 -6.90 -9.24
N ILE A 174 2.82 -6.77 -8.14
CA ILE A 174 1.37 -6.52 -8.13
C ILE A 174 1.13 -5.30 -7.23
N GLY A 175 0.47 -4.28 -7.78
CA GLY A 175 0.15 -3.06 -7.02
C GLY A 175 -1.31 -2.67 -7.17
N PHE A 176 -1.91 -2.20 -6.07
CA PHE A 176 -3.30 -1.79 -6.02
C PHE A 176 -3.43 -0.30 -5.69
N SER A 177 -4.26 0.44 -6.43
CA SER A 177 -4.55 1.85 -6.18
C SER A 177 -3.28 2.69 -6.07
N MET A 178 -2.97 3.27 -4.92
CA MET A 178 -1.68 3.94 -4.64
C MET A 178 -0.48 3.03 -4.96
N GLY A 179 -0.57 1.73 -4.64
CA GLY A 179 0.46 0.75 -4.98
C GLY A 179 0.63 0.56 -6.49
N ALA A 180 -0.44 0.66 -7.27
CA ALA A 180 -0.36 0.64 -8.72
C ALA A 180 0.39 1.88 -9.28
N ASN A 181 0.12 3.07 -8.73
CA ASN A 181 0.90 4.27 -9.05
C ASN A 181 2.37 4.11 -8.65
N THR A 182 2.62 3.51 -7.47
CA THR A 182 3.97 3.21 -6.99
C THR A 182 4.74 2.35 -7.97
N LEU A 183 4.09 1.36 -8.60
CA LEU A 183 4.71 0.57 -9.67
C LEU A 183 5.03 1.41 -10.90
N ILE A 184 4.09 2.26 -11.34
CA ILE A 184 4.27 3.11 -12.53
C ILE A 184 5.50 4.02 -12.37
N TYR A 185 5.67 4.65 -11.21
CA TYR A 185 6.81 5.52 -10.93
C TYR A 185 8.08 4.75 -10.55
N GLY A 186 7.94 3.56 -9.97
CA GLY A 186 9.04 2.79 -9.39
C GLY A 186 9.74 1.84 -10.37
N ILE A 187 9.01 1.24 -11.31
CA ILE A 187 9.59 0.28 -12.28
C ILE A 187 10.79 0.87 -13.03
N PRO A 188 10.72 2.10 -13.57
CA PRO A 188 11.87 2.69 -14.25
C PRO A 188 13.12 2.84 -13.38
N ARG A 189 12.99 2.83 -12.05
CA ARG A 189 14.08 2.99 -11.08
C ARG A 189 14.79 1.67 -10.74
N CYS A 190 14.18 0.53 -11.06
CA CYS A 190 14.65 -0.79 -10.62
C CYS A 190 14.54 -1.89 -11.69
N LEU A 191 14.67 -1.53 -12.96
CA LEU A 191 14.66 -2.49 -14.06
C LEU A 191 15.77 -3.56 -13.90
N PRO A 192 15.56 -4.78 -14.42
CA PRO A 192 14.36 -5.28 -15.10
C PRO A 192 13.31 -5.82 -14.12
N ILE A 193 12.03 -5.48 -14.33
CA ILE A 193 10.89 -6.18 -13.76
C ILE A 193 10.26 -7.02 -14.86
N ARG A 194 10.06 -8.32 -14.63
CA ARG A 194 9.65 -9.28 -15.65
C ARG A 194 8.19 -9.12 -16.06
N ALA A 195 7.32 -8.81 -15.08
CA ALA A 195 5.90 -8.55 -15.29
C ALA A 195 5.37 -7.67 -14.16
N ALA A 196 4.38 -6.84 -14.46
CA ALA A 196 3.71 -6.04 -13.45
C ALA A 196 2.20 -5.99 -13.70
N VAL A 197 1.42 -6.07 -12.62
CA VAL A 197 -0.02 -5.90 -12.62
C VAL A 197 -0.36 -4.66 -11.80
N ALA A 198 -0.85 -3.61 -12.46
CA ALA A 198 -1.29 -2.38 -11.81
C ALA A 198 -2.83 -2.36 -11.79
N VAL A 199 -3.41 -2.54 -10.60
CA VAL A 199 -4.86 -2.62 -10.42
C VAL A 199 -5.39 -1.26 -9.97
N GLN A 200 -6.28 -0.67 -10.75
CA GLN A 200 -6.97 0.60 -10.46
C GLN A 200 -6.01 1.73 -10.04
N PRO A 201 -4.99 2.08 -10.84
CA PRO A 201 -4.18 3.25 -10.55
C PRO A 201 -5.10 4.48 -10.48
N THR A 202 -4.92 5.32 -9.44
CA THR A 202 -5.74 6.49 -9.24
C THR A 202 -4.96 7.62 -8.56
N THR A 203 -5.35 8.86 -8.78
CA THR A 203 -4.74 10.03 -8.16
C THR A 203 -5.69 10.68 -7.15
N PRO A 204 -5.20 11.44 -6.17
CA PRO A 204 -6.06 12.22 -5.28
C PRO A 204 -7.07 13.11 -6.03
N ALA A 205 -6.68 13.70 -7.16
CA ALA A 205 -7.56 14.53 -7.98
C ALA A 205 -8.78 13.76 -8.53
N VAL A 206 -8.63 12.46 -8.81
CA VAL A 206 -9.73 11.60 -9.29
C VAL A 206 -10.49 10.97 -8.13
N PHE A 207 -9.79 10.50 -7.12
CA PHE A 207 -10.35 9.76 -5.99
C PHE A 207 -11.11 10.66 -5.02
N ALA A 208 -10.54 11.80 -4.60
CA ALA A 208 -11.13 12.63 -3.55
C ALA A 208 -12.53 13.20 -3.91
N PRO A 209 -12.79 13.71 -5.12
CA PRO A 209 -14.14 14.15 -5.49
C PRO A 209 -15.17 13.02 -5.55
N ARG A 210 -14.74 11.79 -5.91
CA ARG A 210 -15.63 10.63 -5.94
C ARG A 210 -15.97 10.17 -4.52
N LEU A 211 -14.98 10.11 -3.65
CA LEU A 211 -15.18 9.79 -2.24
C LEU A 211 -16.09 10.82 -1.57
N ALA A 212 -15.86 12.11 -1.80
CA ALA A 212 -16.71 13.17 -1.27
C ALA A 212 -18.17 13.00 -1.71
N ARG A 213 -18.42 12.72 -2.97
CA ARG A 213 -19.78 12.44 -3.48
C ARG A 213 -20.42 11.22 -2.83
N GLN A 214 -19.65 10.17 -2.61
CA GLN A 214 -20.16 8.95 -1.97
C GLN A 214 -20.51 9.16 -0.49
N LEU A 215 -19.77 10.02 0.19
CA LEU A 215 -19.97 10.32 1.63
C LEU A 215 -21.05 11.38 1.87
N LEU A 216 -21.27 12.27 0.92
CA LEU A 216 -22.18 13.42 1.05
C LEU A 216 -23.55 13.20 0.40
N GLY A 217 -23.72 12.12 -0.39
CA GLY A 217 -24.95 11.81 -1.12
C GLY A 217 -25.01 12.61 -2.40
#